data_866ba0bb1294c51a4c5bb4398857e7d4
#
_entry.id   866ba0bb1294c51a4c5bb4398857e7d4
#
_cell.length_a   1.000
_cell.length_b   1.000
_cell.length_c   1.000
_cell.angle_alpha   90.00
_cell.angle_beta   90.00
_cell.angle_gamma   90.00
#
_symmetry.space_group_name_H-M   'P 1'
#
loop_
_entity.id
_entity.type
_entity.pdbx_description
1 polymer ?
#
loop_
_entity_poly.entity_id
_entity_poly.type
_entity_poly.pdbx_seq_one_letter_code
_entity_poly.pdbx_strand_id
1 'polypeptide(L)'
;GVSYKYAFMNVDTFLKFASQEEVGKRCMPYAIGTSPADAPDLSTVNAYLAKHAETYRGLQIIVIDQEITLQLASGEHKTQNPFADDVILFSESKVLGNTYWKTPIDVKMPSSSALKALHGHTLIKKYSQESPVKEITEGIANLFPVWNLAGRSVLMQISASRWEKN
;
A
#
# COMPACT_ATOMS: atom_id res chain seq x y z
N GLY A 1 -25.03 -8.15 5.71
CA GLY A 1 -23.85 -7.65 6.41
C GLY A 1 -22.64 -7.68 5.51
N VAL A 2 -21.67 -6.79 5.75
CA VAL A 2 -20.41 -6.73 4.99
C VAL A 2 -19.56 -7.95 5.37
N SER A 3 -19.02 -8.67 4.37
CA SER A 3 -18.13 -9.80 4.57
C SER A 3 -16.72 -9.41 4.13
N TYR A 4 -15.81 -9.21 5.08
CA TYR A 4 -14.42 -8.89 4.78
C TYR A 4 -13.68 -10.14 4.33
N LYS A 5 -12.99 -10.04 3.19
CA LYS A 5 -12.21 -11.13 2.59
C LYS A 5 -10.70 -10.89 2.66
N TYR A 6 -10.29 -9.65 2.88
CA TYR A 6 -8.88 -9.27 2.92
C TYR A 6 -8.56 -8.48 4.17
N ALA A 7 -7.41 -8.78 4.77
CA ALA A 7 -6.82 -8.03 5.87
C ALA A 7 -5.43 -7.55 5.42
N PHE A 8 -5.29 -6.24 5.25
CA PHE A 8 -4.03 -5.60 4.88
C PHE A 8 -3.31 -5.12 6.13
N MET A 9 -2.04 -5.39 6.23
CA MET A 9 -1.18 -4.95 7.32
C MET A 9 0.28 -4.85 6.85
N ASN A 10 1.12 -4.14 7.59
CA ASN A 10 2.56 -4.13 7.30
C ASN A 10 3.25 -5.37 7.89
N VAL A 11 4.54 -5.54 7.58
CA VAL A 11 5.35 -6.68 8.03
C VAL A 11 5.43 -6.74 9.56
N ASP A 12 5.68 -5.60 10.21
CA ASP A 12 5.84 -5.56 11.68
C ASP A 12 4.55 -5.95 12.41
N THR A 13 3.41 -5.48 11.91
CA THR A 13 2.11 -5.88 12.43
C THR A 13 1.84 -7.36 12.21
N PHE A 14 2.21 -7.89 11.05
CA PHE A 14 2.07 -9.32 10.76
C PHE A 14 2.97 -10.17 11.68
N LEU A 15 4.23 -9.78 11.90
CA LEU A 15 5.15 -10.49 12.77
C LEU A 15 4.67 -10.51 14.22
N LYS A 16 4.14 -9.39 14.72
CA LYS A 16 3.51 -9.33 16.05
C LYS A 16 2.30 -10.25 16.15
N PHE A 17 1.49 -10.34 15.11
CA PHE A 17 0.36 -11.26 15.06
C PHE A 17 0.81 -12.71 15.01
N ALA A 18 1.74 -13.06 14.11
CA ALA A 18 2.24 -14.43 13.92
C ALA A 18 3.00 -14.98 15.14
N SER A 19 3.67 -14.10 15.91
CA SER A 19 4.40 -14.46 17.12
C SER A 19 3.52 -14.80 18.32
N GLN A 20 2.20 -14.61 18.23
CA GLN A 20 1.29 -14.96 19.31
C GLN A 20 1.19 -16.48 19.45
N GLU A 21 1.29 -16.98 20.67
CA GLU A 21 1.29 -18.41 20.99
C GLU A 21 0.07 -19.16 20.42
N GLU A 22 -1.12 -18.54 20.49
CA GLU A 22 -2.35 -19.14 19.97
C GLU A 22 -2.34 -19.26 18.43
N VAL A 23 -1.76 -18.28 17.73
CA VAL A 23 -1.61 -18.31 16.26
C VAL A 23 -0.63 -19.42 15.88
N GLY A 24 0.51 -19.50 16.56
CA GLY A 24 1.48 -20.57 16.39
C GLY A 24 0.85 -21.95 16.53
N LYS A 25 0.21 -22.24 17.66
CA LYS A 25 -0.43 -23.55 17.95
C LYS A 25 -1.46 -23.95 16.89
N ARG A 26 -2.24 -23.02 16.36
CA ARG A 26 -3.28 -23.30 15.37
C ARG A 26 -2.73 -23.48 13.96
N CYS A 27 -1.71 -22.72 13.60
CA CYS A 27 -1.16 -22.72 12.24
C CYS A 27 -0.09 -23.79 12.02
N MET A 28 0.63 -24.24 13.06
CA MET A 28 1.70 -25.23 12.95
C MET A 28 1.36 -26.52 12.20
N PRO A 29 0.15 -27.12 12.34
CA PRO A 29 -0.22 -28.30 11.55
C PRO A 29 -0.22 -28.07 10.03
N TYR A 30 -0.20 -26.81 9.58
CA TYR A 30 -0.19 -26.39 8.17
C TYR A 30 1.20 -25.92 7.70
N ALA A 31 2.19 -25.88 8.59
CA ALA A 31 3.55 -25.49 8.26
C ALA A 31 4.26 -26.61 7.48
N ILE A 32 4.77 -26.26 6.31
CA ILE A 32 5.59 -27.15 5.49
C ILE A 32 7.04 -26.66 5.58
N GLY A 33 7.90 -27.45 6.23
CA GLY A 33 9.35 -27.19 6.29
C GLY A 33 9.80 -26.13 7.30
N THR A 34 8.93 -25.67 8.20
CA THR A 34 9.28 -24.77 9.30
C THR A 34 9.56 -25.53 10.58
N SER A 35 10.48 -25.00 11.40
CA SER A 35 10.75 -25.55 12.73
C SER A 35 9.59 -25.22 13.68
N PRO A 36 9.22 -26.12 14.61
CA PRO A 36 8.19 -25.86 15.62
C PRO A 36 8.47 -24.64 16.52
N ALA A 37 9.71 -24.14 16.53
CA ALA A 37 10.13 -22.98 17.33
C ALA A 37 9.92 -21.65 16.60
N ASP A 38 9.65 -21.66 15.30
CA ASP A 38 9.52 -20.45 14.50
C ASP A 38 8.05 -20.00 14.43
N ALA A 39 7.84 -18.68 14.35
CA ALA A 39 6.52 -18.14 14.08
C ALA A 39 6.05 -18.58 12.67
N PRO A 40 4.73 -18.87 12.49
CA PRO A 40 4.22 -19.26 11.18
C PRO A 40 4.40 -18.15 10.16
N ASP A 41 4.81 -18.53 8.96
CA ASP A 41 4.91 -17.61 7.84
C ASP A 41 3.53 -17.22 7.27
N LEU A 42 3.51 -16.23 6.38
CA LEU A 42 2.28 -15.74 5.77
C LEU A 42 1.53 -16.83 5.00
N SER A 43 2.26 -17.74 4.34
CA SER A 43 1.66 -18.81 3.55
C SER A 43 0.96 -19.83 4.45
N THR A 44 1.58 -20.18 5.56
CA THR A 44 1.04 -21.09 6.58
C THR A 44 -0.22 -20.53 7.24
N VAL A 45 -0.20 -19.24 7.61
CA VAL A 45 -1.38 -18.58 8.18
C VAL A 45 -2.53 -18.52 7.17
N ASN A 46 -2.25 -18.14 5.93
CA ASN A 46 -3.29 -18.09 4.88
C ASN A 46 -3.82 -19.49 4.53
N ALA A 47 -2.98 -20.54 4.56
CA ALA A 47 -3.43 -21.91 4.37
C ALA A 47 -4.38 -22.36 5.49
N TYR A 48 -4.07 -22.02 6.74
CA TYR A 48 -4.96 -22.27 7.88
C TYR A 48 -6.30 -21.55 7.72
N LEU A 49 -6.29 -20.25 7.37
CA LEU A 49 -7.52 -19.46 7.17
C LEU A 49 -8.38 -20.02 6.02
N ALA A 50 -7.75 -20.44 4.92
CA ALA A 50 -8.43 -21.05 3.79
C ALA A 50 -9.08 -22.40 4.15
N LYS A 51 -8.37 -23.25 4.93
CA LYS A 51 -8.89 -24.54 5.40
C LYS A 51 -10.10 -24.39 6.30
N HIS A 52 -10.16 -23.30 7.06
CA HIS A 52 -11.25 -22.96 7.97
C HIS A 52 -12.14 -21.84 7.42
N ALA A 53 -12.40 -21.84 6.10
CA ALA A 53 -13.17 -20.81 5.42
C ALA A 53 -14.59 -20.62 5.98
N GLU A 54 -15.20 -21.66 6.51
CA GLU A 54 -16.51 -21.58 7.16
C GLU A 54 -16.48 -20.65 8.38
N THR A 55 -15.40 -20.72 9.18
CA THR A 55 -15.23 -19.86 10.37
C THR A 55 -14.75 -18.47 10.02
N TYR A 56 -13.74 -18.36 9.14
CA TYR A 56 -13.08 -17.10 8.82
C TYR A 56 -13.57 -16.48 7.51
N ARG A 57 -14.61 -17.04 6.90
CA ARG A 57 -15.27 -16.53 5.67
C ARG A 57 -14.31 -16.34 4.49
N GLY A 58 -13.24 -17.15 4.43
CA GLY A 58 -12.24 -17.06 3.39
C GLY A 58 -11.36 -15.81 3.49
N LEU A 59 -11.14 -15.30 4.70
CA LEU A 59 -10.23 -14.18 4.95
C LEU A 59 -8.81 -14.52 4.49
N GLN A 60 -8.19 -13.62 3.78
CA GLN A 60 -6.80 -13.68 3.35
C GLN A 60 -6.01 -12.49 3.90
N ILE A 61 -4.86 -12.76 4.50
CA ILE A 61 -3.94 -11.71 4.95
C ILE A 61 -3.03 -11.33 3.78
N ILE A 62 -2.88 -10.02 3.58
CA ILE A 62 -1.97 -9.41 2.60
C ILE A 62 -1.03 -8.49 3.36
N VAL A 63 0.27 -8.79 3.25
CA VAL A 63 1.32 -7.96 3.86
C VAL A 63 1.78 -6.92 2.85
N ILE A 64 1.79 -5.65 3.27
CA ILE A 64 2.27 -4.51 2.50
C ILE A 64 3.64 -4.13 3.06
N ASP A 65 4.67 -4.49 2.30
CA ASP A 65 6.08 -4.20 2.62
C ASP A 65 6.69 -3.30 1.54
N GLN A 66 5.97 -2.26 1.17
CA GLN A 66 6.42 -1.34 0.13
C GLN A 66 6.93 -0.06 0.78
N GLU A 67 8.21 0.22 0.61
CA GLU A 67 8.81 1.48 1.01
C GLU A 67 8.71 2.52 -0.10
N ILE A 68 8.49 3.75 0.29
CA ILE A 68 8.55 4.92 -0.59
C ILE A 68 9.62 5.88 -0.09
N THR A 69 10.37 6.45 -1.02
CA THR A 69 11.35 7.49 -0.71
C THR A 69 10.75 8.85 -1.10
N LEU A 70 10.60 9.71 -0.11
CA LEU A 70 10.11 11.07 -0.27
C LEU A 70 11.29 12.03 -0.22
N GLN A 71 11.35 12.96 -1.17
CA GLN A 71 12.25 14.11 -1.09
C GLN A 71 11.53 15.24 -0.38
N LEU A 72 12.07 15.64 0.77
CA LEU A 72 11.57 16.77 1.54
C LEU A 72 11.94 18.10 0.88
N ALA A 73 11.26 19.18 1.25
CA ALA A 73 11.56 20.53 0.78
C ALA A 73 12.99 20.99 1.13
N SER A 74 13.61 20.40 2.15
CA SER A 74 15.03 20.58 2.52
C SER A 74 16.01 19.93 1.55
N GLY A 75 15.55 19.09 0.60
CA GLY A 75 16.38 18.27 -0.27
C GLY A 75 16.77 16.91 0.34
N GLU A 76 16.42 16.65 1.58
CA GLU A 76 16.65 15.39 2.26
C GLU A 76 15.74 14.29 1.74
N HIS A 77 16.26 13.06 1.64
CA HIS A 77 15.51 11.87 1.25
C HIS A 77 15.08 11.10 2.51
N LYS A 78 13.77 10.89 2.68
CA LYS A 78 13.20 10.06 3.74
C LYS A 78 12.52 8.85 3.15
N THR A 79 13.01 7.66 3.49
CA THR A 79 12.37 6.39 3.13
C THR A 79 11.45 5.96 4.27
N GLN A 80 10.22 5.60 3.95
CA GLN A 80 9.22 5.14 4.93
C GLN A 80 8.23 4.18 4.30
N ASN A 81 7.72 3.25 5.10
CA ASN A 81 6.54 2.46 4.73
C ASN A 81 5.29 3.35 4.86
N PRO A 82 4.50 3.54 3.79
CA PRO A 82 3.29 4.37 3.86
C PRO A 82 2.17 3.73 4.69
N PHE A 83 2.23 2.42 4.92
CA PHE A 83 1.25 1.72 5.75
C PHE A 83 1.68 1.77 7.22
N ALA A 84 0.83 2.37 8.05
CA ALA A 84 1.15 2.59 9.46
C ALA A 84 1.30 1.29 10.25
N ASP A 85 2.20 1.31 11.25
CA ASP A 85 2.36 0.22 12.21
C ASP A 85 1.11 0.07 13.08
N ASP A 86 0.90 -1.16 13.57
CA ASP A 86 -0.23 -1.50 14.45
C ASP A 86 -1.62 -1.20 13.85
N VAL A 87 -1.72 -1.15 12.51
CA VAL A 87 -2.96 -0.94 11.79
C VAL A 87 -3.29 -2.13 10.90
N ILE A 88 -4.55 -2.56 10.94
CA ILE A 88 -5.09 -3.58 10.04
C ILE A 88 -6.29 -2.97 9.29
N LEU A 89 -6.26 -3.06 7.96
CA LEU A 89 -7.36 -2.66 7.11
C LEU A 89 -8.10 -3.89 6.60
N PHE A 90 -9.35 -4.05 7.03
CA PHE A 90 -10.24 -5.08 6.50
C PHE A 90 -11.02 -4.56 5.31
N SER A 91 -11.09 -5.35 4.24
CA SER A 91 -11.80 -5.00 3.00
C SER A 91 -12.50 -6.19 2.37
N GLU A 92 -13.57 -5.93 1.63
CA GLU A 92 -14.26 -6.94 0.81
C GLU A 92 -13.47 -7.29 -0.46
N SER A 93 -12.68 -6.35 -0.98
CA SER A 93 -11.96 -6.48 -2.24
C SER A 93 -10.48 -6.20 -2.06
N LYS A 94 -9.68 -6.86 -2.88
CA LYS A 94 -8.24 -6.60 -3.01
C LYS A 94 -7.95 -5.25 -3.68
N VAL A 95 -8.86 -4.78 -4.53
CA VAL A 95 -8.78 -3.46 -5.18
C VAL A 95 -9.53 -2.46 -4.33
N LEU A 96 -8.82 -1.56 -3.68
CA LEU A 96 -9.38 -0.58 -2.74
C LEU A 96 -9.99 0.63 -3.44
N GLY A 97 -9.55 0.93 -4.66
CA GLY A 97 -10.01 2.10 -5.40
C GLY A 97 -9.45 2.19 -6.80
N ASN A 98 -9.73 3.31 -7.44
CA ASN A 98 -9.27 3.61 -8.78
C ASN A 98 -8.50 4.94 -8.79
N THR A 99 -7.55 5.06 -9.71
CA THR A 99 -6.90 6.34 -9.97
C THR A 99 -7.48 6.93 -11.24
N TYR A 100 -8.13 8.07 -11.13
CA TYR A 100 -8.57 8.86 -12.27
C TYR A 100 -7.47 9.82 -12.69
N TRP A 101 -7.40 10.11 -13.97
CA TRP A 101 -6.40 10.99 -14.54
C TRP A 101 -7.00 11.91 -15.58
N LYS A 102 -6.37 13.06 -15.77
CA LYS A 102 -6.70 14.02 -16.81
C LYS A 102 -5.43 14.45 -17.51
N THR A 103 -5.46 14.46 -18.84
CA THR A 103 -4.34 14.98 -19.63
C THR A 103 -4.02 16.41 -19.23
N PRO A 104 -2.76 16.75 -18.90
CA PRO A 104 -2.36 18.11 -18.58
C PRO A 104 -2.72 19.07 -19.72
N ILE A 105 -3.24 20.25 -19.39
CA ILE A 105 -3.66 21.25 -20.37
C ILE A 105 -2.51 21.71 -21.27
N ASP A 106 -1.30 21.66 -20.72
CA ASP A 106 -0.05 22.00 -21.41
C ASP A 106 0.25 21.18 -22.67
N VAL A 107 -0.36 19.99 -22.80
CA VAL A 107 -0.26 19.17 -24.04
C VAL A 107 -0.81 19.96 -25.22
N LYS A 108 -1.89 20.72 -25.00
CA LYS A 108 -2.59 21.49 -26.03
C LYS A 108 -2.02 22.89 -26.24
N MET A 109 -1.18 23.39 -25.32
CA MET A 109 -0.59 24.71 -25.44
C MET A 109 0.56 24.73 -26.46
N PRO A 110 0.58 25.64 -27.43
CA PRO A 110 1.72 25.78 -28.31
C PRO A 110 2.97 26.20 -27.53
N SER A 111 4.10 25.61 -27.87
CA SER A 111 5.39 25.98 -27.30
C SER A 111 6.42 25.99 -28.41
N SER A 112 7.08 27.11 -28.59
CA SER A 112 8.12 27.30 -29.61
C SER A 112 9.47 26.70 -29.20
N SER A 113 9.70 26.51 -27.91
CA SER A 113 11.05 26.17 -27.36
C SER A 113 11.10 24.87 -26.55
N ALA A 114 9.97 24.16 -26.38
CA ALA A 114 9.96 22.92 -25.60
C ALA A 114 9.55 21.73 -26.46
N LEU A 115 10.31 20.64 -26.36
CA LEU A 115 9.90 19.33 -26.86
C LEU A 115 8.90 18.72 -25.86
N LYS A 116 7.77 18.24 -26.37
CA LYS A 116 6.71 17.63 -25.57
C LYS A 116 6.43 16.22 -26.05
N ALA A 117 6.38 15.27 -25.12
CA ALA A 117 5.98 13.90 -25.38
C ALA A 117 4.97 13.44 -24.31
N LEU A 118 3.89 12.81 -24.73
CA LEU A 118 2.94 12.18 -23.81
C LEU A 118 3.30 10.69 -23.67
N HIS A 119 3.65 10.27 -22.45
CA HIS A 119 3.91 8.90 -22.12
C HIS A 119 2.88 8.40 -21.10
N GLY A 120 1.91 7.61 -21.58
CA GLY A 120 0.75 7.22 -20.77
C GLY A 120 -0.04 8.44 -20.31
N HIS A 121 -0.03 8.71 -19.01
CA HIS A 121 -0.76 9.82 -18.39
C HIS A 121 0.15 11.01 -18.00
N THR A 122 1.44 10.90 -18.30
CA THR A 122 2.45 11.89 -17.94
C THR A 122 2.91 12.64 -19.17
N LEU A 123 2.84 13.96 -19.12
CA LEU A 123 3.44 14.84 -20.09
C LEU A 123 4.91 15.05 -19.71
N ILE A 124 5.82 14.71 -20.62
CA ILE A 124 7.25 14.99 -20.48
C ILE A 124 7.56 16.21 -21.33
N LYS A 125 8.09 17.25 -20.69
CA LYS A 125 8.60 18.46 -21.36
C LYS A 125 10.10 18.51 -21.23
N LYS A 126 10.77 18.85 -22.32
CA LYS A 126 12.21 19.11 -22.36
C LYS A 126 12.44 20.48 -22.98
N TYR A 127 13.11 21.37 -22.24
CA TYR A 127 13.43 22.71 -22.68
C TYR A 127 14.79 23.16 -22.15
N SER A 128 15.41 24.09 -22.87
CA SER A 128 16.66 24.69 -22.46
C SER A 128 16.44 26.11 -21.95
N GLN A 129 17.22 26.48 -20.94
CA GLN A 129 17.30 27.81 -20.39
C GLN A 129 18.68 28.38 -20.76
N GLU A 130 18.73 29.63 -21.27
CA GLU A 130 19.98 30.22 -21.78
C GLU A 130 20.86 30.82 -20.69
N SER A 131 20.29 31.30 -19.58
CA SER A 131 21.07 31.95 -18.51
C SER A 131 20.56 31.55 -17.11
N PRO A 132 21.34 30.77 -16.37
CA PRO A 132 22.50 29.96 -16.80
C PRO A 132 22.06 28.86 -17.79
N VAL A 133 22.98 28.42 -18.65
CA VAL A 133 22.68 27.36 -19.62
C VAL A 133 22.32 26.08 -18.87
N LYS A 134 21.08 25.64 -19.01
CA LYS A 134 20.55 24.41 -18.40
C LYS A 134 19.59 23.71 -19.35
N GLU A 135 19.66 22.40 -19.36
CA GLU A 135 18.64 21.56 -19.96
C GLU A 135 17.73 21.02 -18.85
N ILE A 136 16.42 21.24 -18.97
CA ILE A 136 15.43 20.87 -17.96
C ILE A 136 14.47 19.84 -18.55
N THR A 137 14.31 18.73 -17.87
CA THR A 137 13.27 17.75 -18.17
C THR A 137 12.26 17.72 -17.03
N GLU A 138 10.99 17.96 -17.36
CA GLU A 138 9.89 18.06 -16.41
C GLU A 138 8.83 17.02 -16.74
N GLY A 139 8.35 16.29 -15.74
CA GLY A 139 7.22 15.37 -15.84
C GLY A 139 5.98 15.94 -15.14
N ILE A 140 4.86 16.07 -15.86
CA ILE A 140 3.60 16.56 -15.33
C ILE A 140 2.53 15.51 -15.48
N ALA A 141 1.87 15.13 -14.38
CA ALA A 141 0.72 14.25 -14.38
C ALA A 141 -0.36 14.76 -13.42
N ASN A 142 -1.61 14.75 -13.87
CA ASN A 142 -2.77 15.08 -13.05
C ASN A 142 -3.50 13.78 -12.71
N LEU A 143 -3.30 13.30 -11.48
CA LEU A 143 -3.86 12.05 -10.98
C LEU A 143 -4.71 12.32 -9.74
N PHE A 144 -5.84 11.62 -9.63
CA PHE A 144 -6.72 11.69 -8.49
C PHE A 144 -7.10 10.27 -8.03
N PRO A 145 -6.53 9.79 -6.92
CA PRO A 145 -6.90 8.50 -6.35
C PRO A 145 -8.27 8.61 -5.66
N VAL A 146 -9.15 7.63 -5.90
CA VAL A 146 -10.47 7.53 -5.28
C VAL A 146 -10.58 6.20 -4.56
N TRP A 147 -10.92 6.26 -3.29
CA TRP A 147 -11.21 5.07 -2.49
C TRP A 147 -12.69 4.68 -2.65
N ASN A 148 -12.94 3.61 -3.39
CA ASN A 148 -14.30 3.15 -3.71
C ASN A 148 -14.96 2.35 -2.58
N LEU A 149 -14.17 1.87 -1.61
CA LEU A 149 -14.63 0.98 -0.53
C LEU A 149 -14.70 1.68 0.83
N ALA A 150 -14.78 3.00 0.89
CA ALA A 150 -14.81 3.74 2.16
C ALA A 150 -15.91 3.28 3.12
N GLY A 151 -17.11 2.91 2.61
CA GLY A 151 -18.21 2.38 3.40
C GLY A 151 -18.21 0.85 3.60
N ARG A 152 -17.22 0.15 3.02
CA ARG A 152 -17.12 -1.32 3.03
C ARG A 152 -15.74 -1.80 3.49
N SER A 153 -15.05 -0.97 4.23
CA SER A 153 -13.76 -1.28 4.85
C SER A 153 -13.76 -0.81 6.29
N VAL A 154 -12.99 -1.49 7.13
CA VAL A 154 -12.80 -1.15 8.54
C VAL A 154 -11.31 -1.06 8.81
N LEU A 155 -10.90 0.05 9.40
CA LEU A 155 -9.56 0.25 9.90
C LEU A 155 -9.56 -0.10 11.39
N MET A 156 -8.76 -1.07 11.78
CA MET A 156 -8.54 -1.47 13.16
C MET A 156 -7.13 -1.06 13.59
N GLN A 157 -7.03 -0.40 14.72
CA GLN A 157 -5.76 -0.09 15.36
C GLN A 157 -5.55 -1.01 16.57
N ILE A 158 -4.37 -1.62 16.67
CA ILE A 158 -4.06 -2.64 17.70
C ILE A 158 -3.40 -2.01 18.92
N SER A 159 -2.71 -0.85 18.77
CA SER A 159 -2.01 -0.21 19.89
C SER A 159 -2.98 0.40 20.89
N ALA A 160 -2.91 -0.01 22.16
CA ALA A 160 -3.78 0.43 23.25
C ALA A 160 -3.62 1.92 23.63
N SER A 161 -2.55 2.59 23.20
CA SER A 161 -2.21 3.94 23.66
C SER A 161 -3.11 5.07 23.12
N ARG A 162 -4.02 4.79 22.18
CA ARG A 162 -4.93 5.79 21.62
C ARG A 162 -6.37 5.74 22.15
N TRP A 163 -6.75 4.68 22.83
CA TRP A 163 -8.12 4.51 23.34
C TRP A 163 -8.36 5.14 24.71
N GLU A 164 -7.29 5.54 25.42
CA GLU A 164 -7.41 6.16 26.77
C GLU A 164 -7.59 7.68 26.75
N LYS A 165 -7.78 8.30 25.57
CA LYS A 165 -7.86 9.78 25.44
C LYS A 165 -9.15 10.30 24.83
N ASN A 166 -10.29 9.64 25.11
CA ASN A 166 -11.60 10.26 24.82
C ASN A 166 -12.55 10.04 25.99
#